data_484ab8eb56a056de8b92495b232e5b62
#
_entry.id   484ab8eb56a056de8b92495b232e5b62
#
_cell.length_a   1.000
_cell.length_b   1.000
_cell.length_c   1.000
_cell.angle_alpha   90.00
_cell.angle_beta   90.00
_cell.angle_gamma   90.00
#
_symmetry.space_group_name_H-M   'P 1'
#
loop_
_entity.id
_entity.type
_entity.pdbx_description
1 polymer ?
#
loop_
_entity_poly.entity_id
_entity_poly.type
_entity_poly.pdbx_seq_one_letter_code
_entity_poly.pdbx_strand_id
1 'polypeptide(L)'
;LYEVGEADRAWQVLRAMLPGPDPEDMLQRGQLPVFVPNYYRGAWRLHPRTAGRSSQLFNTGTAAWLYRCLVEDLFGLRGEGHALRIAPQLPSHWNSARASRRFRGAQVELEVERAAGVQAMRVQLDGQPLADGLLQPVEAGRIYRVRVELPLAGGGTA
;
A
#
# COMPACT_ATOMS: atom_id res chain seq x y z
N LEU A 1 -7.46 -1.89 9.39
CA LEU A 1 -7.09 -3.28 9.10
C LEU A 1 -5.57 -3.47 9.16
N TYR A 2 -4.77 -2.64 8.51
CA TYR A 2 -3.31 -2.71 8.62
C TYR A 2 -2.82 -2.56 10.07
N GLU A 3 -3.40 -1.67 10.85
CA GLU A 3 -3.04 -1.46 12.26
C GLU A 3 -3.27 -2.70 13.15
N VAL A 4 -4.09 -3.62 12.72
CA VAL A 4 -4.36 -4.89 13.41
C VAL A 4 -3.76 -6.10 12.70
N GLY A 5 -2.88 -5.88 11.72
CA GLY A 5 -2.13 -6.94 11.04
C GLY A 5 -2.93 -7.74 9.99
N GLU A 6 -4.14 -7.30 9.61
CA GLU A 6 -4.99 -7.99 8.63
C GLU A 6 -4.68 -7.54 7.18
N ALA A 7 -3.45 -7.76 6.72
CA ALA A 7 -2.98 -7.30 5.41
C ALA A 7 -3.79 -7.83 4.23
N ASP A 8 -4.17 -9.09 4.23
CA ASP A 8 -4.97 -9.69 3.14
C ASP A 8 -6.34 -9.05 3.02
N ARG A 9 -7.01 -8.86 4.14
CA ARG A 9 -8.33 -8.22 4.18
C ARG A 9 -8.25 -6.74 3.83
N ALA A 10 -7.19 -6.06 4.28
CA ALA A 10 -6.92 -4.67 3.91
C ALA A 10 -6.75 -4.53 2.39
N TRP A 11 -5.96 -5.42 1.78
CA TRP A 11 -5.78 -5.44 0.34
C TRP A 11 -7.06 -5.72 -0.44
N GLN A 12 -7.89 -6.67 0.01
CA GLN A 12 -9.18 -6.93 -0.61
C GLN A 12 -10.08 -5.70 -0.63
N VAL A 13 -10.15 -4.97 0.49
CA VAL A 13 -10.94 -3.73 0.58
C VAL A 13 -10.38 -2.64 -0.33
N LEU A 14 -9.05 -2.43 -0.33
CA LEU A 14 -8.40 -1.46 -1.21
C LEU A 14 -8.68 -1.78 -2.68
N ARG A 15 -8.50 -3.04 -3.08
CA ARG A 15 -8.74 -3.48 -4.45
C ARG A 15 -10.21 -3.28 -4.89
N ALA A 16 -11.16 -3.51 -3.99
CA ALA A 16 -12.57 -3.27 -4.28
C ALA A 16 -12.93 -1.79 -4.48
N MET A 17 -12.12 -0.88 -3.94
CA MET A 17 -12.29 0.57 -4.11
C MET A 17 -11.64 1.11 -5.39
N LEU A 18 -10.66 0.41 -5.93
CA LEU A 18 -9.96 0.82 -7.14
C LEU A 18 -10.80 0.52 -8.38
N PRO A 19 -10.80 1.42 -9.38
CA PRO A 19 -11.38 1.11 -10.68
C PRO A 19 -10.61 -0.06 -11.31
N GLY A 20 -11.35 -1.05 -11.78
CA GLY A 20 -10.77 -2.16 -12.53
C GLY A 20 -10.26 -1.72 -13.90
N PRO A 21 -9.40 -2.52 -14.55
CA PRO A 21 -8.96 -2.27 -15.92
C PRO A 21 -10.05 -2.61 -16.96
N ASP A 22 -11.17 -3.17 -16.52
CA ASP A 22 -12.26 -3.59 -17.40
C ASP A 22 -13.03 -2.38 -17.94
N PRO A 23 -13.13 -2.21 -19.28
CA PRO A 23 -13.91 -1.14 -19.89
C PRO A 23 -15.40 -1.12 -19.49
N GLU A 24 -16.01 -2.28 -19.27
CA GLU A 24 -17.41 -2.37 -18.83
C GLU A 24 -17.56 -1.84 -17.40
N ASP A 25 -16.60 -2.11 -16.52
CA ASP A 25 -16.59 -1.58 -15.16
C ASP A 25 -16.49 -0.06 -15.15
N MET A 26 -15.65 0.52 -16.02
CA MET A 26 -15.54 1.98 -16.18
C MET A 26 -16.82 2.61 -16.68
N LEU A 27 -17.50 2.00 -17.66
CA LEU A 27 -18.77 2.48 -18.19
C LEU A 27 -19.89 2.43 -17.15
N GLN A 28 -19.98 1.33 -16.42
CA GLN A 28 -20.97 1.14 -15.38
C GLN A 28 -20.76 2.09 -14.20
N ARG A 29 -19.55 2.26 -13.76
CA ARG A 29 -19.19 3.12 -12.62
C ARG A 29 -19.14 4.60 -12.98
N GLY A 30 -19.03 4.95 -14.25
CA GLY A 30 -18.86 6.33 -14.72
C GLY A 30 -17.51 6.91 -14.31
N GLN A 31 -16.48 6.07 -14.23
CA GLN A 31 -15.11 6.44 -13.87
C GLN A 31 -14.22 6.51 -15.10
N LEU A 32 -13.25 7.42 -15.04
CA LEU A 32 -12.06 7.34 -15.86
C LEU A 32 -10.99 6.54 -15.10
N PRO A 33 -10.07 5.84 -15.78
CA PRO A 33 -9.10 4.96 -15.14
C PRO A 33 -8.06 5.68 -14.28
N VAL A 34 -8.16 6.97 -14.13
CA VAL A 34 -7.16 7.83 -13.48
C VAL A 34 -7.59 8.41 -12.13
N PHE A 35 -8.77 8.09 -11.61
CA PHE A 35 -9.16 8.58 -10.31
C PHE A 35 -9.77 7.52 -9.40
N VAL A 36 -9.64 7.74 -8.11
CA VAL A 36 -10.26 6.93 -7.07
C VAL A 36 -11.51 7.66 -6.59
N PRO A 37 -12.70 7.06 -6.71
CA PRO A 37 -13.94 7.71 -6.33
C PRO A 37 -14.08 7.80 -4.81
N ASN A 38 -14.82 8.82 -4.37
CA ASN A 38 -15.10 8.99 -2.96
C ASN A 38 -16.27 8.12 -2.48
N TYR A 39 -17.18 7.78 -3.35
CA TYR A 39 -18.30 6.87 -3.08
C TYR A 39 -18.84 6.24 -4.35
N TYR A 40 -19.60 5.15 -4.18
CA TYR A 40 -20.43 4.54 -5.20
C TYR A 40 -21.91 4.69 -4.82
N ARG A 41 -22.76 4.97 -5.81
CA ARG A 41 -24.20 5.02 -5.59
C ARG A 41 -24.72 3.62 -5.26
N GLY A 42 -25.36 3.48 -4.10
CA GLY A 42 -26.04 2.27 -3.70
C GLY A 42 -27.38 2.09 -4.41
N ALA A 43 -28.46 2.22 -3.71
CA ALA A 43 -29.85 2.26 -4.21
C ALA A 43 -30.18 1.33 -5.41
N TRP A 44 -29.63 0.12 -5.44
CA TRP A 44 -29.75 -0.85 -6.55
C TRP A 44 -31.21 -1.15 -6.94
N ARG A 45 -32.10 -1.18 -5.95
CA ARG A 45 -33.51 -1.45 -6.18
C ARG A 45 -34.29 -0.24 -6.70
N LEU A 46 -33.94 0.97 -6.25
CA LEU A 46 -34.64 2.20 -6.58
C LEU A 46 -34.14 2.83 -7.88
N HIS A 47 -32.81 2.77 -8.10
CA HIS A 47 -32.17 3.42 -9.25
C HIS A 47 -31.15 2.49 -9.91
N PRO A 48 -31.58 1.34 -10.49
CA PRO A 48 -30.67 0.32 -11.01
C PRO A 48 -29.76 0.84 -12.14
N ARG A 49 -30.22 1.82 -12.93
CA ARG A 49 -29.41 2.41 -14.01
C ARG A 49 -28.24 3.28 -13.53
N THR A 50 -28.26 3.74 -12.31
CA THR A 50 -27.20 4.61 -11.75
C THR A 50 -26.50 3.98 -10.56
N ALA A 51 -26.97 2.82 -10.09
CA ALA A 51 -26.32 2.07 -9.04
C ALA A 51 -24.92 1.62 -9.49
N GLY A 52 -23.96 1.63 -8.57
CA GLY A 52 -22.58 1.33 -8.85
C GLY A 52 -21.79 2.46 -9.53
N ARG A 53 -22.44 3.54 -9.98
CA ARG A 53 -21.72 4.69 -10.52
C ARG A 53 -21.04 5.48 -9.41
N SER A 54 -19.84 5.94 -9.70
CA SER A 54 -19.05 6.75 -8.75
C SER A 54 -19.48 8.22 -8.73
N SER A 55 -18.99 8.93 -7.72
CA SER A 55 -19.08 10.38 -7.63
C SER A 55 -18.08 11.08 -8.54
N GLN A 56 -18.28 12.38 -8.68
CA GLN A 56 -17.38 13.26 -9.40
C GLN A 56 -16.03 13.46 -8.71
N LEU A 57 -15.09 13.95 -9.49
CA LEU A 57 -13.66 14.10 -9.35
C LEU A 57 -13.13 14.94 -8.17
N PHE A 58 -13.95 15.78 -7.54
CA PHE A 58 -13.43 16.81 -6.62
C PHE A 58 -13.45 16.43 -5.15
N ASN A 59 -13.82 15.22 -4.83
CA ASN A 59 -13.79 14.72 -3.46
C ASN A 59 -12.42 14.12 -3.15
N THR A 60 -11.55 14.89 -2.59
CA THR A 60 -10.12 14.61 -2.44
C THR A 60 -9.77 13.65 -1.29
N GLY A 61 -10.67 13.41 -0.36
CA GLY A 61 -10.37 12.62 0.85
C GLY A 61 -9.94 11.18 0.55
N THR A 62 -10.63 10.49 -0.32
CA THR A 62 -10.34 9.07 -0.62
C THR A 62 -8.98 8.88 -1.27
N ALA A 63 -8.58 9.77 -2.19
CA ALA A 63 -7.27 9.68 -2.83
C ALA A 63 -6.12 9.82 -1.81
N ALA A 64 -6.24 10.75 -0.86
CA ALA A 64 -5.25 10.91 0.21
C ALA A 64 -5.19 9.69 1.14
N TRP A 65 -6.34 9.13 1.52
CA TRP A 65 -6.41 7.90 2.31
C TRP A 65 -5.85 6.71 1.57
N LEU A 66 -6.17 6.54 0.29
CA LEU A 66 -5.61 5.47 -0.53
C LEU A 66 -4.08 5.57 -0.62
N TYR A 67 -3.57 6.78 -0.90
CA TYR A 67 -2.13 7.01 -0.90
C TYR A 67 -1.48 6.59 0.42
N ARG A 68 -2.07 6.99 1.54
CA ARG A 68 -1.59 6.61 2.87
C ARG A 68 -1.60 5.10 3.07
N CYS A 69 -2.71 4.43 2.77
CA CYS A 69 -2.82 2.97 2.89
C CYS A 69 -1.80 2.23 2.00
N LEU A 70 -1.55 2.71 0.79
CA LEU A 70 -0.58 2.07 -0.11
C LEU A 70 0.86 2.34 0.32
N VAL A 71 1.21 3.60 0.59
CA VAL A 71 2.61 3.98 0.82
C VAL A 71 3.03 3.72 2.26
N GLU A 72 2.19 4.08 3.23
CA GLU A 72 2.56 4.01 4.65
C GLU A 72 2.23 2.68 5.30
N ASP A 73 1.20 1.98 4.82
CA ASP A 73 0.80 0.71 5.41
C ASP A 73 1.23 -0.49 4.53
N LEU A 74 0.76 -0.60 3.27
CA LEU A 74 1.09 -1.74 2.40
C LEU A 74 2.59 -1.83 2.14
N PHE A 75 3.22 -0.73 1.67
CA PHE A 75 4.68 -0.67 1.47
C PHE A 75 5.44 -0.30 2.74
N GLY A 76 4.74 0.08 3.80
CA GLY A 76 5.33 0.33 5.11
C GLY A 76 6.36 1.46 5.16
N LEU A 77 6.27 2.43 4.27
CA LEU A 77 7.17 3.58 4.27
C LEU A 77 6.49 4.75 4.99
N ARG A 78 6.51 4.76 6.32
CA ARG A 78 5.80 5.75 7.15
C ARG A 78 6.76 6.78 7.74
N GLY A 79 6.43 8.07 7.57
CA GLY A 79 7.17 9.15 8.23
C GLY A 79 6.87 9.22 9.72
N GLU A 80 7.91 9.18 10.57
CA GLU A 80 7.83 9.35 12.02
C GLU A 80 8.77 10.48 12.46
N GLY A 81 8.24 11.68 12.60
CA GLY A 81 9.06 12.85 12.91
C GLY A 81 10.15 13.09 11.87
N HIS A 82 11.42 12.93 12.25
CA HIS A 82 12.58 13.07 11.37
C HIS A 82 13.00 11.74 10.71
N ALA A 83 12.46 10.64 11.15
CA ALA A 83 12.79 9.30 10.70
C ALA A 83 11.76 8.76 9.68
N LEU A 84 12.15 7.72 8.96
CA LEU A 84 11.26 6.92 8.13
C LEU A 84 11.22 5.49 8.70
N ARG A 85 10.02 5.06 9.12
CA ARG A 85 9.78 3.68 9.50
C ARG A 85 9.57 2.81 8.27
N ILE A 86 10.16 1.63 8.29
CA ILE A 86 10.07 0.62 7.24
C ILE A 86 9.43 -0.62 7.82
N ALA A 87 8.16 -0.84 7.49
CA ALA A 87 7.35 -1.94 8.01
C ALA A 87 6.28 -2.39 7.00
N PRO A 88 6.66 -2.98 5.85
CA PRO A 88 5.71 -3.39 4.83
C PRO A 88 4.78 -4.51 5.32
N GLN A 89 3.52 -4.45 4.88
CA GLN A 89 2.49 -5.43 5.19
C GLN A 89 1.87 -5.95 3.88
N LEU A 90 2.62 -6.78 3.17
CA LEU A 90 2.18 -7.36 1.90
C LEU A 90 1.08 -8.42 2.13
N PRO A 91 0.07 -8.49 1.24
CA PRO A 91 -0.88 -9.59 1.26
C PRO A 91 -0.16 -10.93 1.06
N SER A 92 -0.72 -12.00 1.62
CA SER A 92 -0.07 -13.32 1.69
C SER A 92 0.31 -13.89 0.33
N HIS A 93 -0.49 -13.61 -0.70
CA HIS A 93 -0.28 -14.09 -2.07
C HIS A 93 0.77 -13.30 -2.88
N TRP A 94 1.34 -12.23 -2.31
CA TRP A 94 2.45 -11.50 -2.93
C TRP A 94 3.79 -12.04 -2.44
N ASN A 95 4.59 -12.58 -3.35
CA ASN A 95 5.92 -13.07 -3.03
C ASN A 95 6.97 -11.96 -2.98
N SER A 96 6.75 -10.89 -3.74
CA SER A 96 7.64 -9.73 -3.76
C SER A 96 6.89 -8.46 -4.13
N ALA A 97 7.49 -7.32 -3.78
CA ALA A 97 7.01 -6.00 -4.18
C ALA A 97 8.17 -5.01 -4.23
N ARG A 98 8.00 -3.95 -5.02
CA ARG A 98 8.94 -2.84 -5.11
C ARG A 98 8.20 -1.53 -5.01
N ALA A 99 8.80 -0.56 -4.34
CA ALA A 99 8.29 0.79 -4.25
C ALA A 99 9.43 1.81 -4.20
N SER A 100 9.14 3.03 -4.60
CA SER A 100 10.04 4.16 -4.43
C SER A 100 9.29 5.32 -3.82
N ARG A 101 9.86 5.93 -2.79
CA ARG A 101 9.28 7.10 -2.12
C ARG A 101 10.33 8.21 -2.00
N ARG A 102 9.91 9.44 -2.31
CA ARG A 102 10.67 10.62 -1.88
C ARG A 102 10.25 11.01 -0.48
N PHE A 103 11.23 11.15 0.41
CA PHE A 103 11.00 11.55 1.78
C PHE A 103 12.11 12.50 2.24
N ARG A 104 11.74 13.70 2.69
CA ARG A 104 12.65 14.74 3.19
C ARG A 104 13.83 15.03 2.26
N GLY A 105 13.60 15.09 0.94
CA GLY A 105 14.62 15.34 -0.05
C GLY A 105 15.49 14.15 -0.42
N ALA A 106 15.36 13.02 0.26
CA ALA A 106 15.97 11.75 -0.11
C ALA A 106 15.05 10.92 -1.01
N GLN A 107 15.61 9.94 -1.70
CA GLN A 107 14.89 8.88 -2.37
C GLN A 107 15.11 7.57 -1.65
N VAL A 108 14.04 6.85 -1.37
CA VAL A 108 14.07 5.51 -0.77
C VAL A 108 13.56 4.50 -1.79
N GLU A 109 14.41 3.55 -2.15
CA GLU A 109 14.10 2.44 -3.05
C GLU A 109 13.90 1.19 -2.21
N LEU A 110 12.67 0.69 -2.19
CA LEU A 110 12.28 -0.47 -1.39
C LEU A 110 12.12 -1.70 -2.27
N GLU A 111 12.75 -2.78 -1.87
CA GLU A 111 12.49 -4.13 -2.35
C GLU A 111 12.04 -5.00 -1.18
N VAL A 112 10.92 -5.68 -1.36
CA VAL A 112 10.37 -6.61 -0.37
C VAL A 112 10.26 -7.98 -1.02
N GLU A 113 10.69 -9.03 -0.32
CA GLU A 113 10.55 -10.41 -0.78
C GLU A 113 10.17 -11.34 0.39
N ARG A 114 9.47 -12.42 0.10
CA ARG A 114 9.26 -13.51 1.05
C ARG A 114 10.34 -14.56 0.86
N ALA A 115 10.98 -14.96 1.96
CA ALA A 115 12.09 -15.90 1.92
C ALA A 115 11.90 -17.07 2.88
N ALA A 116 12.36 -18.26 2.47
CA ALA A 116 12.38 -19.43 3.30
C ALA A 116 13.39 -19.26 4.47
N GLY A 117 13.06 -19.80 5.64
CA GLY A 117 13.91 -19.69 6.83
C GLY A 117 13.87 -18.35 7.55
N VAL A 118 13.11 -17.38 7.05
CA VAL A 118 12.86 -16.10 7.73
C VAL A 118 11.68 -16.30 8.68
N GLN A 119 11.90 -16.09 9.98
CA GLN A 119 10.86 -16.22 11.02
C GLN A 119 10.21 -14.88 11.37
N ALA A 120 10.94 -13.79 11.21
CA ALA A 120 10.47 -12.43 11.46
C ALA A 120 11.02 -11.49 10.38
N MET A 121 10.33 -10.40 10.13
CA MET A 121 10.75 -9.37 9.18
C MET A 121 12.20 -8.94 9.46
N ARG A 122 13.01 -8.91 8.41
CA ARG A 122 14.37 -8.37 8.44
C ARG A 122 14.48 -7.20 7.48
N VAL A 123 15.09 -6.12 7.95
CA VAL A 123 15.30 -4.91 7.15
C VAL A 123 16.80 -4.68 6.99
N GLN A 124 17.22 -4.41 5.77
CA GLN A 124 18.59 -4.01 5.44
C GLN A 124 18.55 -2.64 4.74
N LEU A 125 19.51 -1.80 5.08
CA LEU A 125 19.75 -0.50 4.47
C LEU A 125 21.13 -0.50 3.84
N ASP A 126 21.22 -0.27 2.54
CA ASP A 126 22.48 -0.28 1.78
C ASP A 126 23.32 -1.54 2.07
N GLY A 127 22.66 -2.70 2.25
CA GLY A 127 23.29 -3.99 2.54
C GLY A 127 23.64 -4.25 4.00
N GLN A 128 23.34 -3.31 4.90
CA GLN A 128 23.59 -3.48 6.35
C GLN A 128 22.25 -3.67 7.11
N PRO A 129 22.21 -4.51 8.13
CA PRO A 129 21.03 -4.67 8.97
C PRO A 129 20.57 -3.33 9.55
N LEU A 130 19.29 -3.02 9.44
CA LEU A 130 18.66 -1.86 10.06
C LEU A 130 17.84 -2.30 11.25
N ALA A 131 18.33 -2.02 12.45
CA ALA A 131 17.61 -2.31 13.68
C ALA A 131 16.27 -1.56 13.71
N ASP A 132 15.24 -2.22 14.22
CA ASP A 132 13.87 -1.67 14.39
C ASP A 132 13.22 -1.10 13.14
N GLY A 133 13.82 -1.31 11.94
CA GLY A 133 13.29 -0.78 10.68
C GLY A 133 13.15 0.75 10.65
N LEU A 134 13.96 1.48 11.42
CA LEU A 134 13.89 2.94 11.53
C LEU A 134 15.09 3.60 10.87
N LEU A 135 14.87 4.16 9.69
CA LEU A 135 15.88 4.94 8.97
C LEU A 135 15.99 6.35 9.58
N GLN A 136 17.10 6.62 10.24
CA GLN A 136 17.46 7.94 10.77
C GLN A 136 18.99 8.08 10.94
N PRO A 137 19.57 9.26 10.69
CA PRO A 137 18.92 10.42 10.06
C PRO A 137 18.63 10.21 8.57
N VAL A 138 17.65 10.95 8.03
CA VAL A 138 17.39 10.99 6.59
C VAL A 138 18.09 12.19 5.99
N GLU A 139 19.04 11.94 5.10
CA GLU A 139 19.89 12.96 4.46
C GLU A 139 19.32 13.34 3.09
N ALA A 140 19.03 14.61 2.87
CA ALA A 140 18.57 15.12 1.59
C ALA A 140 19.58 14.84 0.46
N GLY A 141 19.10 14.53 -0.74
CA GLY A 141 19.92 14.21 -1.91
C GLY A 141 20.45 12.78 -1.96
N ARG A 142 20.31 12.01 -0.89
CA ARG A 142 20.76 10.62 -0.83
C ARG A 142 19.72 9.64 -1.41
N ILE A 143 20.21 8.58 -2.03
CA ILE A 143 19.41 7.42 -2.42
C ILE A 143 19.69 6.29 -1.43
N TYR A 144 18.66 5.84 -0.75
CA TYR A 144 18.70 4.72 0.19
C TYR A 144 18.12 3.47 -0.48
N ARG A 145 18.86 2.36 -0.48
CA ARG A 145 18.40 1.06 -0.94
C ARG A 145 17.99 0.21 0.24
N VAL A 146 16.70 -0.06 0.32
CA VAL A 146 16.10 -0.83 1.41
C VAL A 146 15.66 -2.18 0.88
N ARG A 147 16.15 -3.25 1.50
CA ARG A 147 15.70 -4.62 1.26
C ARG A 147 15.00 -5.16 2.49
N VAL A 148 13.82 -5.71 2.29
CA VAL A 148 13.04 -6.34 3.37
C VAL A 148 12.75 -7.79 3.03
N GLU A 149 13.08 -8.68 3.95
CA GLU A 149 12.73 -10.08 3.90
C GLU A 149 11.57 -10.36 4.87
N LEU A 150 10.50 -10.94 4.34
CA LEU A 150 9.33 -11.37 5.10
C LEU A 150 9.28 -12.88 5.21
N PRO A 151 8.67 -13.44 6.27
CA PRO A 151 8.35 -14.87 6.33
C PRO A 151 7.49 -15.30 5.14
N LEU A 152 7.62 -16.57 4.74
CA LEU A 152 6.68 -17.17 3.79
C LEU A 152 5.24 -17.10 4.33
N ALA A 153 4.29 -16.85 3.45
CA ALA A 153 2.88 -16.92 3.80
C ALA A 153 2.52 -18.34 4.23
N GLY A 154 1.96 -18.50 5.42
CA GLY A 154 1.62 -19.82 5.99
C GLY A 154 2.57 -20.35 7.06
N GLY A 155 3.65 -19.64 7.43
CA GLY A 155 4.54 -19.99 8.53
C GLY A 155 4.11 -19.46 9.90
N GLY A 156 2.90 -18.98 10.07
CA GLY A 156 2.33 -18.63 11.36
C GLY A 156 1.94 -19.91 12.09
N THR A 157 2.63 -20.24 13.15
CA THR A 157 2.24 -21.26 14.14
C THR A 157 0.79 -21.03 14.56
N ALA A 158 0.00 -22.11 14.44
CA ALA A 158 -1.31 -22.23 15.07
C ALA A 158 -1.19 -22.05 16.59
#